data_e57d74660126250a3af7bb2e24c992b2
#
_entry.id   e57d74660126250a3af7bb2e24c992b2
#
_cell.length_a   1.000
_cell.length_b   1.000
_cell.length_c   1.000
_cell.angle_alpha   90.00
_cell.angle_beta   90.00
_cell.angle_gamma   90.00
#
_symmetry.space_group_name_H-M   'P 1'
#
loop_
_entity.id
_entity.type
_entity.pdbx_description
1 polymer ?
#
loop_
_entity_poly.entity_id
_entity_poly.type
_entity_poly.pdbx_seq_one_letter_code
_entity_poly.pdbx_strand_id
1 'polypeptide(L)'
;MTDPRTADGFRTHVSEQLYSVLRQPVVDIKTGKTIHYEWLVRFENQSRLEGVLRPAELNGVIKDLDLSMLVQAILVLNEYPDDIGVAINLSGASFDGSGFEKSIVACLSALTAPAEKLVIELTESWDMQDLAPAKSLIKTLKNRGHHVCLDDVGAGAASIRYLRKLATDWLKIDAEFIWAAYEDERELAILKALLSLRDPLNVKFIAEGIEHAGHLEFVTDLGIDAAQGYGIGKPEPETRIS
;
A
#
# COMPACT_ATOMS: atom_id res chain seq x y z
N MET A 1 -3.54 -10.63 27.89
CA MET A 1 -3.60 -9.88 26.61
C MET A 1 -4.60 -10.58 25.71
N THR A 2 -5.56 -9.88 25.13
CA THR A 2 -6.58 -10.46 24.23
C THR A 2 -5.91 -10.96 22.94
N ASP A 3 -6.51 -11.97 22.27
CA ASP A 3 -5.97 -12.51 21.03
C ASP A 3 -6.37 -11.61 19.85
N PRO A 4 -5.40 -10.98 19.11
CA PRO A 4 -5.71 -10.08 17.99
C PRO A 4 -6.36 -10.78 16.80
N ARG A 5 -6.44 -12.12 16.79
CA ARG A 5 -7.12 -12.89 15.74
C ARG A 5 -8.64 -12.96 15.94
N THR A 6 -9.15 -12.55 17.09
CA THR A 6 -10.58 -12.39 17.33
C THR A 6 -11.02 -10.95 17.07
N ALA A 7 -12.29 -10.72 16.70
CA ALA A 7 -12.78 -9.39 16.39
C ALA A 7 -12.62 -8.41 17.58
N ASP A 8 -12.98 -8.84 18.78
CA ASP A 8 -12.86 -8.00 19.99
C ASP A 8 -11.40 -7.79 20.39
N GLY A 9 -10.58 -8.84 20.30
CA GLY A 9 -9.14 -8.73 20.54
C GLY A 9 -8.46 -7.80 19.55
N PHE A 10 -8.82 -7.86 18.26
CA PHE A 10 -8.32 -6.97 17.23
C PHE A 10 -8.65 -5.51 17.54
N ARG A 11 -9.92 -5.20 17.82
CA ARG A 11 -10.35 -3.86 18.21
C ARG A 11 -9.61 -3.32 19.44
N THR A 12 -9.42 -4.18 20.45
CA THR A 12 -8.63 -3.82 21.63
C THR A 12 -7.20 -3.47 21.25
N HIS A 13 -6.52 -4.30 20.42
CA HIS A 13 -5.16 -4.02 20.00
C HIS A 13 -5.05 -2.72 19.18
N VAL A 14 -6.04 -2.45 18.33
CA VAL A 14 -6.06 -1.21 17.54
C VAL A 14 -6.33 0.00 18.43
N SER A 15 -7.35 -0.04 19.30
CA SER A 15 -7.73 1.10 20.13
C SER A 15 -6.69 1.44 21.21
N GLU A 16 -5.96 0.44 21.71
CA GLU A 16 -4.88 0.61 22.69
C GLU A 16 -3.50 0.73 22.04
N GLN A 17 -3.45 0.75 20.70
CA GLN A 17 -2.20 0.82 19.90
C GLN A 17 -1.18 -0.28 20.28
N LEU A 18 -1.65 -1.50 20.54
CA LEU A 18 -0.82 -2.66 20.86
C LEU A 18 -0.23 -3.29 19.57
N TYR A 19 0.31 -2.48 18.71
CA TYR A 19 1.03 -2.86 17.51
C TYR A 19 2.17 -1.86 17.28
N SER A 20 3.16 -2.27 16.52
CA SER A 20 4.23 -1.38 16.07
C SER A 20 4.10 -1.09 14.59
N VAL A 21 4.66 0.04 14.16
CA VAL A 21 4.75 0.43 12.76
C VAL A 21 6.21 0.38 12.34
N LEU A 22 6.49 -0.37 11.28
CA LEU A 22 7.76 -0.32 10.57
C LEU A 22 7.59 0.54 9.32
N ARG A 23 8.68 1.16 8.87
CA ARG A 23 8.73 1.88 7.60
C ARG A 23 9.73 1.21 6.66
N GLN A 24 9.37 1.06 5.40
CA GLN A 24 10.25 0.53 4.37
C GLN A 24 10.39 1.53 3.23
N PRO A 25 11.62 1.84 2.75
CA PRO A 25 11.80 2.82 1.70
C PRO A 25 11.33 2.28 0.35
N VAL A 26 10.60 3.14 -0.38
CA VAL A 26 10.37 3.03 -1.82
C VAL A 26 11.25 4.06 -2.51
N VAL A 27 12.10 3.62 -3.45
CA VAL A 27 13.09 4.48 -4.09
C VAL A 27 12.81 4.68 -5.58
N ASP A 28 13.01 5.88 -6.06
CA ASP A 28 13.04 6.18 -7.49
C ASP A 28 14.31 5.57 -8.10
N ILE A 29 14.15 4.70 -9.09
CA ILE A 29 15.25 3.92 -9.67
C ILE A 29 16.27 4.83 -10.35
N LYS A 30 15.83 5.92 -11.00
CA LYS A 30 16.73 6.80 -11.76
C LYS A 30 17.64 7.64 -10.87
N THR A 31 17.09 8.08 -9.72
CA THR A 31 17.81 9.01 -8.83
C THR A 31 18.39 8.32 -7.58
N GLY A 32 17.94 7.11 -7.27
CA GLY A 32 18.26 6.39 -6.03
C GLY A 32 17.70 7.05 -4.78
N LYS A 33 16.80 8.04 -4.90
CA LYS A 33 16.23 8.76 -3.76
C LYS A 33 14.96 8.07 -3.26
N THR A 34 14.77 8.01 -1.95
CA THR A 34 13.51 7.60 -1.35
C THR A 34 12.41 8.60 -1.70
N ILE A 35 11.31 8.11 -2.28
CA ILE A 35 10.15 8.92 -2.66
C ILE A 35 9.09 8.95 -1.56
N HIS A 36 8.88 7.84 -0.87
CA HIS A 36 8.08 7.71 0.35
C HIS A 36 8.52 6.47 1.12
N TYR A 37 8.04 6.35 2.35
CA TYR A 37 8.15 5.14 3.16
C TYR A 37 6.79 4.45 3.21
N GLU A 38 6.73 3.16 2.87
CA GLU A 38 5.55 2.37 3.17
C GLU A 38 5.53 2.02 4.66
N TRP A 39 4.39 2.24 5.31
CA TRP A 39 4.17 1.87 6.70
C TRP A 39 3.56 0.48 6.82
N LEU A 40 4.25 -0.37 7.56
CA LEU A 40 3.94 -1.78 7.74
C LEU A 40 3.61 -2.05 9.20
N VAL A 41 2.36 -2.42 9.49
CA VAL A 41 1.94 -2.78 10.84
C VAL A 41 2.57 -4.11 11.29
N ARG A 42 2.88 -4.24 12.58
CA ARG A 42 3.33 -5.49 13.22
C ARG A 42 2.63 -5.68 14.56
N PHE A 43 2.00 -6.82 14.74
CA PHE A 43 1.41 -7.22 16.01
C PHE A 43 2.42 -8.03 16.80
N GLU A 44 2.57 -7.75 18.10
CA GLU A 44 3.48 -8.50 18.97
C GLU A 44 3.11 -9.99 19.01
N ASN A 45 4.14 -10.84 19.06
CA ASN A 45 4.01 -12.31 19.13
C ASN A 45 3.28 -12.96 17.93
N GLN A 46 3.11 -12.26 16.83
CA GLN A 46 2.53 -12.79 15.60
C GLN A 46 3.62 -12.90 14.51
N SER A 47 4.00 -14.13 14.17
CA SER A 47 5.03 -14.40 13.16
C SER A 47 4.56 -14.14 11.73
N ARG A 48 3.25 -14.17 11.50
CA ARG A 48 2.62 -13.93 10.19
C ARG A 48 1.48 -12.95 10.34
N LEU A 49 1.62 -11.81 9.69
CA LEU A 49 0.63 -10.73 9.71
C LEU A 49 -0.72 -11.18 9.12
N GLU A 50 -0.70 -11.97 8.06
CA GLU A 50 -1.90 -12.52 7.41
C GLU A 50 -2.82 -13.27 8.39
N GLY A 51 -2.24 -13.98 9.37
CA GLY A 51 -2.99 -14.69 10.43
C GLY A 51 -3.80 -13.75 11.35
N VAL A 52 -3.52 -12.45 11.32
CA VAL A 52 -4.26 -11.41 12.08
C VAL A 52 -5.17 -10.61 11.14
N LEU A 53 -4.65 -10.16 10.00
CA LEU A 53 -5.41 -9.30 9.08
C LEU A 53 -6.57 -10.04 8.41
N ARG A 54 -6.35 -11.28 7.95
CA ARG A 54 -7.41 -12.04 7.28
C ARG A 54 -8.64 -12.29 8.16
N PRO A 55 -8.52 -12.73 9.44
CA PRO A 55 -9.66 -12.75 10.36
C PRO A 55 -10.31 -11.37 10.56
N ALA A 56 -9.53 -10.28 10.63
CA ALA A 56 -10.06 -8.94 10.81
C ALA A 56 -10.89 -8.49 9.59
N GLU A 57 -10.44 -8.81 8.38
CA GLU A 57 -11.19 -8.60 7.14
C GLU A 57 -12.51 -9.36 7.13
N LEU A 58 -12.46 -10.68 7.40
CA LEU A 58 -13.65 -11.55 7.44
C LEU A 58 -14.68 -11.11 8.48
N ASN A 59 -14.24 -10.52 9.58
CA ASN A 59 -15.12 -10.00 10.63
C ASN A 59 -15.50 -8.52 10.44
N GLY A 60 -15.05 -7.87 9.36
CA GLY A 60 -15.37 -6.46 9.05
C GLY A 60 -14.80 -5.46 10.05
N VAL A 61 -13.72 -5.82 10.79
CA VAL A 61 -13.06 -4.94 11.77
C VAL A 61 -11.74 -4.35 11.28
N ILE A 62 -11.27 -4.75 10.11
CA ILE A 62 -10.01 -4.25 9.54
C ILE A 62 -10.01 -2.73 9.35
N LYS A 63 -11.14 -2.12 9.05
CA LYS A 63 -11.32 -0.67 8.90
C LYS A 63 -10.91 0.14 10.12
N ASP A 64 -10.94 -0.46 11.32
CA ASP A 64 -10.50 0.19 12.55
C ASP A 64 -8.97 0.42 12.51
N LEU A 65 -8.21 -0.56 11.98
CA LEU A 65 -6.77 -0.43 11.76
C LEU A 65 -6.46 0.58 10.64
N ASP A 66 -7.16 0.49 9.51
CA ASP A 66 -6.98 1.41 8.37
C ASP A 66 -7.15 2.87 8.81
N LEU A 67 -8.19 3.16 9.59
CA LEU A 67 -8.43 4.50 10.15
C LEU A 67 -7.35 4.89 11.19
N SER A 68 -6.92 3.97 12.05
CA SER A 68 -5.87 4.23 13.03
C SER A 68 -4.55 4.57 12.34
N MET A 69 -4.15 3.80 11.31
CA MET A 69 -2.94 4.06 10.53
C MET A 69 -3.02 5.41 9.79
N LEU A 70 -4.18 5.75 9.21
CA LEU A 70 -4.39 7.05 8.56
C LEU A 70 -4.23 8.21 9.54
N VAL A 71 -4.85 8.12 10.72
CA VAL A 71 -4.75 9.18 11.74
C VAL A 71 -3.30 9.36 12.20
N GLN A 72 -2.58 8.27 12.46
CA GLN A 72 -1.16 8.34 12.83
C GLN A 72 -0.31 8.95 11.71
N ALA A 73 -0.54 8.57 10.45
CA ALA A 73 0.17 9.14 9.32
C ALA A 73 -0.07 10.66 9.20
N ILE A 74 -1.31 11.11 9.38
CA ILE A 74 -1.66 12.55 9.38
C ILE A 74 -0.93 13.29 10.50
N LEU A 75 -0.90 12.73 11.71
CA LEU A 75 -0.21 13.35 12.85
C LEU A 75 1.28 13.51 12.58
N VAL A 76 1.94 12.45 12.11
CA VAL A 76 3.37 12.47 11.79
C VAL A 76 3.67 13.46 10.65
N LEU A 77 2.89 13.43 9.58
CA LEU A 77 3.12 14.33 8.45
C LEU A 77 2.89 15.81 8.83
N ASN A 78 1.93 16.10 9.71
CA ASN A 78 1.70 17.45 10.19
C ASN A 78 2.82 17.95 11.09
N GLU A 79 3.43 17.06 11.90
CA GLU A 79 4.56 17.40 12.79
C GLU A 79 5.87 17.53 12.00
N TYR A 80 6.04 16.70 10.94
CA TYR A 80 7.26 16.66 10.12
C TYR A 80 6.96 16.93 8.63
N PRO A 81 6.43 18.11 8.25
CA PRO A 81 5.94 18.37 6.89
C PRO A 81 7.03 18.39 5.82
N ASP A 82 8.28 18.61 6.20
CA ASP A 82 9.44 18.63 5.30
C ASP A 82 10.07 17.24 5.08
N ASP A 83 9.72 16.27 5.92
CA ASP A 83 10.22 14.90 5.82
C ASP A 83 9.67 14.17 4.58
N ILE A 84 10.26 13.01 4.32
CA ILE A 84 9.81 12.09 3.26
C ILE A 84 8.39 11.60 3.57
N GLY A 85 7.57 11.51 2.52
CA GLY A 85 6.17 11.10 2.60
C GLY A 85 5.97 9.67 3.12
N VAL A 86 4.72 9.34 3.40
CA VAL A 86 4.27 8.07 3.94
C VAL A 86 3.23 7.45 3.03
N ALA A 87 3.34 6.15 2.77
CA ALA A 87 2.30 5.34 2.17
C ALA A 87 1.64 4.46 3.25
N ILE A 88 0.31 4.38 3.23
CA ILE A 88 -0.46 3.52 4.12
C ILE A 88 -1.37 2.61 3.32
N ASN A 89 -1.53 1.39 3.80
CA ASN A 89 -2.42 0.40 3.22
C ASN A 89 -3.86 0.59 3.69
N LEU A 90 -4.82 0.49 2.75
CA LEU A 90 -6.25 0.33 3.03
C LEU A 90 -6.72 -1.00 2.44
N SER A 91 -7.31 -1.84 3.30
CA SER A 91 -7.86 -3.11 2.85
C SER A 91 -9.10 -2.92 1.95
N GLY A 92 -9.17 -3.68 0.86
CA GLY A 92 -10.37 -3.77 0.03
C GLY A 92 -11.62 -4.18 0.82
N ALA A 93 -11.45 -4.96 1.90
CA ALA A 93 -12.55 -5.37 2.79
C ALA A 93 -13.18 -4.21 3.57
N SER A 94 -12.49 -3.09 3.73
CA SER A 94 -13.00 -1.90 4.39
C SER A 94 -14.10 -1.20 3.58
N PHE A 95 -14.19 -1.47 2.27
CA PHE A 95 -15.20 -0.91 1.36
C PHE A 95 -16.48 -1.75 1.36
N ASP A 96 -17.02 -2.03 2.53
CA ASP A 96 -18.18 -2.90 2.78
C ASP A 96 -19.54 -2.19 2.65
N GLY A 97 -19.58 -0.93 2.18
CA GLY A 97 -20.78 -0.12 2.08
C GLY A 97 -21.17 0.60 3.38
N SER A 98 -20.38 0.47 4.45
CA SER A 98 -20.62 1.15 5.75
C SER A 98 -20.34 2.66 5.74
N GLY A 99 -19.82 3.19 4.62
CA GLY A 99 -19.44 4.60 4.51
C GLY A 99 -18.01 4.88 4.97
N PHE A 100 -17.15 3.86 4.99
CA PHE A 100 -15.73 3.95 5.34
C PHE A 100 -15.02 5.06 4.56
N GLU A 101 -15.30 5.20 3.26
CA GLU A 101 -14.74 6.25 2.40
C GLU A 101 -15.04 7.67 2.91
N LYS A 102 -16.19 7.88 3.58
CA LYS A 102 -16.52 9.18 4.19
C LYS A 102 -15.67 9.42 5.44
N SER A 103 -15.41 8.38 6.23
CA SER A 103 -14.53 8.47 7.39
C SER A 103 -13.11 8.84 6.98
N ILE A 104 -12.56 8.20 5.93
CA ILE A 104 -11.26 8.58 5.36
C ILE A 104 -11.23 10.05 4.97
N VAL A 105 -12.23 10.51 4.19
CA VAL A 105 -12.32 11.91 3.73
C VAL A 105 -12.42 12.89 4.90
N ALA A 106 -13.13 12.52 5.97
CA ALA A 106 -13.21 13.32 7.19
C ALA A 106 -11.86 13.43 7.92
N CYS A 107 -11.16 12.30 8.10
CA CYS A 107 -9.82 12.29 8.70
C CYS A 107 -8.82 13.15 7.92
N LEU A 108 -8.84 13.07 6.58
CA LEU A 108 -7.96 13.85 5.70
C LEU A 108 -8.16 15.37 5.82
N SER A 109 -9.27 15.84 6.41
CA SER A 109 -9.48 17.26 6.65
C SER A 109 -8.57 17.83 7.75
N ALA A 110 -7.94 16.95 8.55
CA ALA A 110 -6.95 17.31 9.56
C ALA A 110 -5.51 17.37 9.02
N LEU A 111 -5.27 16.91 7.78
CA LEU A 111 -3.94 17.00 7.18
C LEU A 111 -3.63 18.45 6.78
N THR A 112 -2.53 18.98 7.30
CA THR A 112 -2.01 20.32 6.99
C THR A 112 -0.73 20.26 6.16
N ALA A 113 -0.02 19.13 6.18
CA ALA A 113 1.11 18.86 5.30
C ALA A 113 0.69 18.79 3.83
N PRO A 114 1.63 18.95 2.87
CA PRO A 114 1.35 18.77 1.44
C PRO A 114 0.71 17.43 1.15
N ALA A 115 -0.39 17.42 0.39
CA ALA A 115 -1.21 16.22 0.17
C ALA A 115 -0.43 15.07 -0.51
N GLU A 116 0.52 15.41 -1.38
CA GLU A 116 1.40 14.46 -2.06
C GLU A 116 2.33 13.66 -1.12
N LYS A 117 2.48 14.10 0.13
CA LYS A 117 3.24 13.38 1.16
C LYS A 117 2.50 12.15 1.70
N LEU A 118 1.18 12.06 1.51
CA LEU A 118 0.38 10.92 1.91
C LEU A 118 -0.06 10.13 0.68
N VAL A 119 0.49 8.94 0.53
CA VAL A 119 0.11 7.96 -0.49
C VAL A 119 -0.87 6.96 0.12
N ILE A 120 -1.93 6.63 -0.60
CA ILE A 120 -2.90 5.61 -0.20
C ILE A 120 -2.72 4.39 -1.09
N GLU A 121 -2.38 3.26 -0.49
CA GLU A 121 -2.25 1.97 -1.17
C GLU A 121 -3.52 1.16 -0.97
N LEU A 122 -4.12 0.68 -2.05
CA LEU A 122 -5.31 -0.17 -2.03
C LEU A 122 -4.87 -1.61 -2.28
N THR A 123 -5.04 -2.47 -1.28
CA THR A 123 -4.63 -3.86 -1.41
C THR A 123 -5.64 -4.68 -2.23
N GLU A 124 -5.12 -5.52 -3.15
CA GLU A 124 -5.92 -6.42 -3.98
C GLU A 124 -6.40 -7.67 -3.22
N SER A 125 -5.93 -7.89 -2.00
CA SER A 125 -6.16 -9.11 -1.20
C SER A 125 -7.63 -9.44 -0.92
N TRP A 126 -8.54 -8.50 -1.18
CA TRP A 126 -9.98 -8.67 -1.04
C TRP A 126 -10.72 -8.34 -2.33
N ASP A 127 -11.48 -9.30 -2.89
CA ASP A 127 -12.33 -9.05 -4.06
C ASP A 127 -13.51 -8.15 -3.70
N MET A 128 -13.34 -6.85 -3.94
CA MET A 128 -14.40 -5.86 -3.74
C MET A 128 -15.54 -6.11 -4.74
N GLN A 129 -16.70 -6.54 -4.23
CA GLN A 129 -17.89 -6.79 -5.05
C GLN A 129 -18.42 -5.50 -5.69
N ASP A 130 -18.47 -4.40 -4.93
CA ASP A 130 -18.80 -3.06 -5.41
C ASP A 130 -17.60 -2.13 -5.36
N LEU A 131 -17.18 -1.64 -6.53
CA LEU A 131 -16.07 -0.70 -6.68
C LEU A 131 -16.49 0.78 -6.59
N ALA A 132 -17.77 1.08 -6.46
CA ALA A 132 -18.24 2.46 -6.47
C ALA A 132 -17.70 3.29 -5.28
N PRO A 133 -17.67 2.76 -4.03
CA PRO A 133 -17.05 3.48 -2.91
C PRO A 133 -15.54 3.74 -3.12
N ALA A 134 -14.78 2.73 -3.56
CA ALA A 134 -13.35 2.87 -3.84
C ALA A 134 -13.08 3.90 -4.95
N LYS A 135 -13.85 3.88 -6.04
CA LYS A 135 -13.77 4.89 -7.12
C LYS A 135 -14.05 6.30 -6.63
N SER A 136 -15.07 6.45 -5.78
CA SER A 136 -15.42 7.75 -5.21
C SER A 136 -14.31 8.29 -4.34
N LEU A 137 -13.70 7.42 -3.50
CA LEU A 137 -12.57 7.78 -2.67
C LEU A 137 -11.35 8.18 -3.53
N ILE A 138 -10.94 7.35 -4.50
CA ILE A 138 -9.81 7.63 -5.39
C ILE A 138 -9.98 9.01 -6.06
N LYS A 139 -11.17 9.29 -6.62
CA LYS A 139 -11.45 10.58 -7.23
C LYS A 139 -11.27 11.73 -6.24
N THR A 140 -11.73 11.55 -5.01
CA THR A 140 -11.62 12.58 -3.96
C THR A 140 -10.17 12.80 -3.54
N LEU A 141 -9.39 11.72 -3.35
CA LEU A 141 -7.98 11.76 -3.01
C LEU A 141 -7.18 12.50 -4.08
N LYS A 142 -7.32 12.11 -5.34
CA LYS A 142 -6.63 12.74 -6.47
C LYS A 142 -6.99 14.22 -6.64
N ASN A 143 -8.26 14.58 -6.46
CA ASN A 143 -8.68 15.99 -6.49
C ASN A 143 -8.10 16.84 -5.36
N ARG A 144 -7.68 16.21 -4.25
CA ARG A 144 -6.99 16.86 -3.14
C ARG A 144 -5.47 16.85 -3.27
N GLY A 145 -4.92 16.19 -4.29
CA GLY A 145 -3.48 16.10 -4.56
C GLY A 145 -2.78 14.90 -3.92
N HIS A 146 -3.53 13.97 -3.31
CA HIS A 146 -2.95 12.71 -2.84
C HIS A 146 -2.65 11.77 -4.00
N HIS A 147 -1.63 10.94 -3.84
CA HIS A 147 -1.37 9.81 -4.73
C HIS A 147 -2.07 8.55 -4.27
N VAL A 148 -2.53 7.76 -5.24
CA VAL A 148 -3.16 6.46 -4.98
C VAL A 148 -2.38 5.38 -5.71
N CYS A 149 -2.05 4.32 -5.00
CA CYS A 149 -1.39 3.13 -5.50
C CYS A 149 -2.33 1.93 -5.45
N LEU A 150 -2.29 1.07 -6.46
CA LEU A 150 -2.86 -0.27 -6.39
C LEU A 150 -1.75 -1.23 -6.05
N ASP A 151 -1.93 -1.99 -4.98
CA ASP A 151 -0.94 -2.92 -4.45
C ASP A 151 -1.16 -4.35 -4.96
N ASP A 152 -0.13 -5.20 -4.88
CA ASP A 152 -0.12 -6.64 -5.22
C ASP A 152 -0.55 -6.96 -6.67
N VAL A 153 -0.27 -6.07 -7.63
CA VAL A 153 -0.65 -6.30 -9.03
C VAL A 153 0.12 -7.48 -9.61
N GLY A 154 -0.61 -8.52 -10.00
CA GLY A 154 -0.06 -9.77 -10.52
C GLY A 154 -0.20 -10.96 -9.58
N ALA A 155 -0.46 -10.75 -8.28
CA ALA A 155 -0.66 -11.82 -7.31
C ALA A 155 -2.01 -12.55 -7.49
N GLY A 156 -3.00 -11.92 -8.13
CA GLY A 156 -4.35 -12.44 -8.21
C GLY A 156 -5.09 -12.22 -9.53
N ALA A 157 -6.26 -12.83 -9.65
CA ALA A 157 -7.12 -12.73 -10.84
C ALA A 157 -7.88 -11.39 -10.92
N ALA A 158 -7.94 -10.61 -9.84
CA ALA A 158 -8.70 -9.36 -9.78
C ALA A 158 -7.96 -8.17 -10.38
N SER A 159 -6.61 -8.22 -10.53
CA SER A 159 -5.74 -7.13 -11.01
C SER A 159 -6.29 -6.45 -12.27
N ILE A 160 -6.64 -7.21 -13.31
CA ILE A 160 -7.16 -6.64 -14.57
C ILE A 160 -8.50 -5.92 -14.35
N ARG A 161 -9.35 -6.44 -13.46
CA ARG A 161 -10.63 -5.80 -13.13
C ARG A 161 -10.41 -4.44 -12.48
N TYR A 162 -9.44 -4.34 -11.57
CA TYR A 162 -9.11 -3.09 -10.88
C TYR A 162 -8.44 -2.10 -11.82
N LEU A 163 -7.45 -2.52 -12.62
CA LEU A 163 -6.82 -1.69 -13.65
C LEU A 163 -7.84 -1.06 -14.62
N ARG A 164 -8.90 -1.79 -14.98
CA ARG A 164 -9.98 -1.29 -15.85
C ARG A 164 -10.91 -0.30 -15.17
N LYS A 165 -10.96 -0.25 -13.85
CA LYS A 165 -12.02 0.41 -13.09
C LYS A 165 -11.51 1.49 -12.14
N LEU A 166 -10.29 1.34 -11.63
CA LEU A 166 -9.69 2.25 -10.67
C LEU A 166 -8.61 3.10 -11.38
N ALA A 167 -8.73 4.42 -11.26
CA ALA A 167 -7.80 5.36 -11.89
C ALA A 167 -6.68 5.75 -10.89
N THR A 168 -5.82 4.80 -10.56
CA THR A 168 -4.67 5.00 -9.66
C THR A 168 -3.52 5.74 -10.35
N ASP A 169 -2.55 6.22 -9.58
CA ASP A 169 -1.34 6.89 -10.08
C ASP A 169 -0.15 5.93 -10.17
N TRP A 170 -0.14 4.93 -9.28
CA TRP A 170 0.91 3.95 -9.15
C TRP A 170 0.35 2.53 -9.14
N LEU A 171 1.15 1.58 -9.61
CA LEU A 171 0.89 0.14 -9.56
C LEU A 171 2.12 -0.53 -8.95
N LYS A 172 1.97 -1.20 -7.81
CA LYS A 172 3.02 -2.04 -7.23
C LYS A 172 2.92 -3.43 -7.82
N ILE A 173 3.99 -3.89 -8.42
CA ILE A 173 4.06 -5.23 -9.01
C ILE A 173 4.56 -6.17 -7.94
N ASP A 174 3.77 -7.19 -7.66
CA ASP A 174 4.04 -8.20 -6.65
C ASP A 174 5.41 -8.86 -6.82
N ALA A 175 6.05 -9.18 -5.69
CA ALA A 175 7.39 -9.74 -5.64
C ALA A 175 7.51 -11.07 -6.37
N GLU A 176 6.53 -11.98 -6.21
CA GLU A 176 6.57 -13.30 -6.86
C GLU A 176 6.48 -13.16 -8.38
N PHE A 177 5.72 -12.17 -8.87
CA PHE A 177 5.64 -11.88 -10.30
C PHE A 177 6.96 -11.29 -10.84
N ILE A 178 7.62 -10.40 -10.09
CA ILE A 178 8.96 -9.89 -10.48
C ILE A 178 9.98 -11.02 -10.53
N TRP A 179 10.01 -11.90 -9.52
CA TRP A 179 10.94 -13.04 -9.48
C TRP A 179 10.67 -14.04 -10.59
N ALA A 180 9.40 -14.38 -10.85
CA ALA A 180 9.04 -15.26 -11.94
C ALA A 180 9.46 -14.68 -13.31
N ALA A 181 9.24 -13.38 -13.54
CA ALA A 181 9.63 -12.72 -14.77
C ALA A 181 11.16 -12.57 -14.94
N TYR A 182 11.92 -12.58 -13.83
CA TYR A 182 13.38 -12.59 -13.86
C TYR A 182 13.94 -13.93 -14.34
N GLU A 183 13.23 -15.04 -14.09
CA GLU A 183 13.69 -16.41 -14.36
C GLU A 183 13.04 -17.02 -15.62
N ASP A 184 11.84 -16.59 -16.02
CA ASP A 184 11.03 -17.21 -17.09
C ASP A 184 10.63 -16.21 -18.17
N GLU A 185 10.92 -16.55 -19.46
CA GLU A 185 10.63 -15.70 -20.63
C GLU A 185 9.14 -15.45 -20.84
N ARG A 186 8.27 -16.40 -20.46
CA ARG A 186 6.81 -16.25 -20.60
C ARG A 186 6.27 -15.25 -19.57
N GLU A 187 6.72 -15.35 -18.33
CA GLU A 187 6.38 -14.39 -17.28
C GLU A 187 6.92 -12.99 -17.63
N LEU A 188 8.14 -12.92 -18.16
CA LEU A 188 8.70 -11.67 -18.68
C LEU A 188 7.85 -11.07 -19.79
N ALA A 189 7.33 -11.88 -20.72
CA ALA A 189 6.47 -11.38 -21.79
C ALA A 189 5.14 -10.81 -21.23
N ILE A 190 4.58 -11.44 -20.19
CA ILE A 190 3.37 -10.95 -19.51
C ILE A 190 3.67 -9.64 -18.77
N LEU A 191 4.79 -9.57 -18.05
CA LEU A 191 5.22 -8.34 -17.37
C LEU A 191 5.41 -7.18 -18.35
N LYS A 192 6.07 -7.42 -19.50
CA LYS A 192 6.23 -6.40 -20.54
C LYS A 192 4.88 -5.93 -21.10
N ALA A 193 3.92 -6.83 -21.26
CA ALA A 193 2.57 -6.46 -21.68
C ALA A 193 1.87 -5.59 -20.62
N LEU A 194 2.03 -5.88 -19.33
CA LEU A 194 1.55 -5.03 -18.24
C LEU A 194 2.21 -3.64 -18.29
N LEU A 195 3.52 -3.59 -18.42
CA LEU A 195 4.28 -2.32 -18.48
C LEU A 195 3.89 -1.45 -19.69
N SER A 196 3.41 -2.06 -20.79
CA SER A 196 2.90 -1.31 -21.96
C SER A 196 1.64 -0.48 -21.66
N LEU A 197 0.98 -0.72 -20.52
CA LEU A 197 -0.18 0.06 -20.08
C LEU A 197 0.21 1.39 -19.41
N ARG A 198 1.49 1.65 -19.18
CA ARG A 198 2.02 2.89 -18.57
C ARG A 198 1.39 4.15 -19.14
N ASP A 199 1.64 4.40 -20.42
CA ASP A 199 1.20 5.62 -21.09
C ASP A 199 -0.33 5.65 -21.30
N PRO A 200 -0.97 4.56 -21.79
CA PRO A 200 -2.42 4.55 -21.95
C PRO A 200 -3.21 4.80 -20.65
N LEU A 201 -2.70 4.34 -19.50
CA LEU A 201 -3.36 4.55 -18.21
C LEU A 201 -2.80 5.74 -17.43
N ASN A 202 -1.69 6.34 -17.89
CA ASN A 202 -0.94 7.39 -17.18
C ASN A 202 -0.59 6.97 -15.75
N VAL A 203 0.02 5.79 -15.61
CA VAL A 203 0.45 5.21 -14.33
C VAL A 203 1.95 5.01 -14.29
N LYS A 204 2.51 4.98 -13.09
CA LYS A 204 3.89 4.58 -12.80
C LYS A 204 3.92 3.22 -12.14
N PHE A 205 5.05 2.55 -12.23
CA PHE A 205 5.23 1.21 -11.66
C PHE A 205 6.26 1.21 -10.54
N ILE A 206 5.95 0.45 -9.48
CA ILE A 206 6.86 0.11 -8.38
C ILE A 206 7.11 -1.40 -8.47
N ALA A 207 8.35 -1.84 -8.53
CA ALA A 207 8.69 -3.25 -8.41
C ALA A 207 8.95 -3.60 -6.96
N GLU A 208 8.29 -4.64 -6.48
CA GLU A 208 8.51 -5.18 -5.14
C GLU A 208 9.52 -6.34 -5.15
N GLY A 209 9.96 -6.76 -3.95
CA GLY A 209 10.80 -7.92 -3.78
C GLY A 209 12.21 -7.78 -4.36
N ILE A 210 12.75 -6.57 -4.42
CA ILE A 210 14.14 -6.37 -4.85
C ILE A 210 15.09 -6.85 -3.74
N GLU A 211 15.68 -8.03 -3.92
CA GLU A 211 16.54 -8.66 -2.90
C GLU A 211 18.03 -8.46 -3.16
N HIS A 212 18.43 -8.29 -4.41
CA HIS A 212 19.84 -8.17 -4.81
C HIS A 212 20.01 -7.28 -6.05
N ALA A 213 21.27 -6.95 -6.37
CA ALA A 213 21.60 -6.05 -7.47
C ALA A 213 21.07 -6.53 -8.84
N GLY A 214 21.03 -7.84 -9.10
CA GLY A 214 20.49 -8.40 -10.35
C GLY A 214 19.01 -8.10 -10.54
N HIS A 215 18.20 -8.18 -9.46
CA HIS A 215 16.79 -7.75 -9.53
C HIS A 215 16.68 -6.26 -9.85
N LEU A 216 17.52 -5.41 -9.23
CA LEU A 216 17.49 -3.97 -9.46
C LEU A 216 17.89 -3.63 -10.91
N GLU A 217 18.93 -4.27 -11.44
CA GLU A 217 19.35 -4.12 -12.84
C GLU A 217 18.22 -4.52 -13.79
N PHE A 218 17.62 -5.70 -13.57
CA PHE A 218 16.50 -6.21 -14.37
C PHE A 218 15.32 -5.23 -14.45
N VAL A 219 14.84 -4.71 -13.32
CA VAL A 219 13.71 -3.78 -13.31
C VAL A 219 14.08 -2.41 -13.86
N THR A 220 15.37 -2.01 -13.77
CA THR A 220 15.92 -0.81 -14.39
C THR A 220 15.88 -0.93 -15.91
N ASP A 221 16.32 -2.05 -16.47
CA ASP A 221 16.32 -2.31 -17.92
C ASP A 221 14.88 -2.38 -18.48
N LEU A 222 13.93 -2.82 -17.70
CA LEU A 222 12.50 -2.79 -18.04
C LEU A 222 11.88 -1.38 -17.96
N GLY A 223 12.62 -0.40 -17.45
CA GLY A 223 12.18 0.97 -17.29
C GLY A 223 11.12 1.17 -16.22
N ILE A 224 11.09 0.33 -15.16
CA ILE A 224 10.24 0.52 -14.01
C ILE A 224 10.66 1.80 -13.26
N ASP A 225 9.70 2.54 -12.67
CA ASP A 225 9.95 3.89 -12.13
C ASP A 225 10.55 3.87 -10.74
N ALA A 226 10.06 2.96 -9.89
CA ALA A 226 10.49 2.86 -8.49
C ALA A 226 10.62 1.40 -8.06
N ALA A 227 11.28 1.19 -6.94
CA ALA A 227 11.57 -0.14 -6.44
C ALA A 227 11.53 -0.19 -4.91
N GLN A 228 11.17 -1.37 -4.37
CA GLN A 228 11.14 -1.69 -2.95
C GLN A 228 11.62 -3.13 -2.74
N GLY A 229 12.29 -3.37 -1.63
CA GLY A 229 12.74 -4.72 -1.27
C GLY A 229 13.93 -4.70 -0.31
N TYR A 230 14.30 -5.87 0.19
CA TYR A 230 15.37 -6.01 1.20
C TYR A 230 16.76 -5.66 0.65
N GLY A 231 16.96 -5.75 -0.66
CA GLY A 231 18.19 -5.30 -1.32
C GLY A 231 18.32 -3.77 -1.41
N ILE A 232 17.21 -3.03 -1.21
CA ILE A 232 17.17 -1.57 -1.15
C ILE A 232 17.20 -1.10 0.30
N GLY A 233 16.28 -1.63 1.13
CA GLY A 233 16.19 -1.32 2.55
C GLY A 233 15.19 -2.25 3.23
N LYS A 234 15.58 -2.76 4.39
CA LYS A 234 14.68 -3.58 5.22
C LYS A 234 13.72 -2.67 5.98
N PRO A 235 12.53 -3.19 6.32
CA PRO A 235 11.65 -2.49 7.25
C PRO A 235 12.36 -2.17 8.56
N GLU A 236 12.29 -0.91 9.01
CA GLU A 236 12.85 -0.43 10.26
C GLU A 236 11.76 0.25 11.10
N PRO A 237 11.90 0.34 12.44
CA PRO A 237 10.90 0.99 13.29
C PRO A 237 10.62 2.43 12.85
N GLU A 238 9.34 2.81 12.80
CA GLU A 238 8.94 4.20 12.60
C GLU A 238 9.09 4.96 13.93
N THR A 239 10.10 5.80 14.03
CA THR A 239 10.49 6.47 15.28
C THR A 239 9.76 7.80 15.51
N ARG A 240 8.97 8.29 14.56
CA ARG A 240 8.17 9.52 14.67
C ARG A 240 6.80 9.27 15.32
N ILE A 241 6.41 8.02 15.49
CA ILE A 241 5.21 7.63 16.25
C ILE A 241 5.60 7.53 17.72
N SER A 242 4.99 8.35 18.58
CA SER A 242 5.23 8.39 20.05
C SER A 242 4.16 7.61 20.80
#